data_2c478afbdb373d6a34d354dc50b07a3c
#
_entry.id   2c478afbdb373d6a34d354dc50b07a3c
#
_cell.length_a   1.000
_cell.length_b   1.000
_cell.length_c   1.000
_cell.angle_alpha   90.00
_cell.angle_beta   90.00
_cell.angle_gamma   90.00
#
_symmetry.space_group_name_H-M   'P 1'
#
loop_
_entity.id
_entity.type
_entity.pdbx_description
1 polymer ?
#
loop_
_entity_poly.entity_id
_entity_poly.type
_entity_poly.pdbx_seq_one_letter_code
_entity_poly.pdbx_strand_id
1 'polypeptide(L)'
;GGPRVGHTCYDTDEEEARGIAARIARLVAGGVDPGDCAVLTRINAQQPAICTALRAEGLRYRVRRDSGWQNSALADDAQSRLALLEAKGLSAAASSVTVSTIHASKGLEFPYVFIVGCSEGLIPYGASIAGEALEEERRLLYVGVTRAEDGLHMSYARAKDEGSRPNRLPSRFLS
;
A
#
# COMPACT_ATOMS: atom_id res chain seq x y z
N GLY A 1 -14.36 -8.95 16.33
CA GLY A 1 -14.74 -8.10 15.25
C GLY A 1 -13.67 -7.97 14.18
N GLY A 2 -14.07 -7.43 13.04
CA GLY A 2 -13.16 -7.17 11.95
C GLY A 2 -12.32 -5.91 12.18
N PRO A 3 -11.45 -5.57 11.21
CA PRO A 3 -10.62 -4.38 11.29
C PRO A 3 -11.48 -3.11 11.26
N ARG A 4 -10.96 -2.05 11.85
CA ARG A 4 -11.57 -0.72 11.68
C ARG A 4 -11.28 -0.25 10.25
N VAL A 5 -12.32 0.24 9.57
CA VAL A 5 -12.25 0.63 8.16
C VAL A 5 -12.33 2.15 8.03
N GLY A 6 -11.37 2.72 7.32
CA GLY A 6 -11.35 4.14 7.01
C GLY A 6 -11.25 4.38 5.50
N HIS A 7 -11.69 5.55 5.08
CA HIS A 7 -11.61 5.99 3.68
C HIS A 7 -11.07 7.39 3.61
N THR A 8 -10.27 7.68 2.58
CA THR A 8 -9.80 9.03 2.31
C THR A 8 -9.72 9.27 0.81
N CYS A 9 -10.09 10.46 0.38
CA CYS A 9 -9.96 10.95 -0.98
C CYS A 9 -8.87 12.01 -1.03
N TYR A 10 -8.04 11.93 -2.05
CA TYR A 10 -6.96 12.88 -2.29
C TYR A 10 -7.11 13.51 -3.66
N ASP A 11 -6.46 14.63 -3.90
CA ASP A 11 -6.56 15.33 -5.18
C ASP A 11 -5.75 14.66 -6.29
N THR A 12 -4.55 14.18 -5.97
CA THR A 12 -3.63 13.55 -6.94
C THR A 12 -3.03 12.26 -6.39
N ASP A 13 -2.45 11.45 -7.29
CA ASP A 13 -1.74 10.23 -6.91
C ASP A 13 -0.59 10.52 -5.96
N GLU A 14 0.14 11.62 -6.19
CA GLU A 14 1.25 11.99 -5.32
C GLU A 14 0.78 12.40 -3.94
N GLU A 15 -0.31 13.15 -3.84
CA GLU A 15 -0.90 13.52 -2.55
C GLU A 15 -1.43 12.30 -1.81
N GLU A 16 -2.02 11.34 -2.54
CA GLU A 16 -2.46 10.08 -1.95
C GLU A 16 -1.27 9.34 -1.34
N ALA A 17 -0.19 9.18 -2.09
CA ALA A 17 1.00 8.51 -1.60
C ALA A 17 1.58 9.21 -0.37
N ARG A 18 1.68 10.54 -0.41
CA ARG A 18 2.17 11.33 0.74
C ARG A 18 1.25 11.22 1.96
N GLY A 19 -0.05 11.26 1.72
CA GLY A 19 -1.04 11.14 2.80
C GLY A 19 -1.00 9.77 3.48
N ILE A 20 -0.86 8.71 2.72
CA ILE A 20 -0.75 7.35 3.25
C ILE A 20 0.58 7.19 4.02
N ALA A 21 1.69 7.66 3.47
CA ALA A 21 2.98 7.61 4.17
C ALA A 21 2.94 8.39 5.48
N ALA A 22 2.27 9.54 5.51
CA ALA A 22 2.11 10.33 6.72
C ALA A 22 1.27 9.60 7.78
N ARG A 23 0.23 8.88 7.36
CA ARG A 23 -0.58 8.05 8.28
C ARG A 23 0.24 6.94 8.91
N ILE A 24 1.07 6.28 8.10
CA ILE A 24 1.96 5.23 8.59
C ILE A 24 2.99 5.83 9.55
N ALA A 25 3.57 6.98 9.20
CA ALA A 25 4.53 7.66 10.07
C ALA A 25 3.93 8.00 11.44
N ARG A 26 2.65 8.41 11.48
CA ARG A 26 1.95 8.68 12.74
C ARG A 26 1.75 7.42 13.57
N LEU A 27 1.40 6.31 12.92
CA LEU A 27 1.29 5.01 13.61
C LEU A 27 2.64 4.61 14.22
N VAL A 28 3.70 4.74 13.45
CA VAL A 28 5.05 4.39 13.90
C VAL A 28 5.49 5.30 15.05
N ALA A 29 5.21 6.61 14.96
CA ALA A 29 5.49 7.54 16.05
C ALA A 29 4.73 7.19 17.34
N GLY A 30 3.56 6.57 17.19
CA GLY A 30 2.74 6.11 18.31
C GLY A 30 3.12 4.72 18.85
N GLY A 31 4.17 4.11 18.29
CA GLY A 31 4.68 2.82 18.79
C GLY A 31 4.42 1.61 17.91
N VAL A 32 3.75 1.78 16.76
CA VAL A 32 3.50 0.68 15.82
C VAL A 32 4.80 0.35 15.08
N ASP A 33 5.13 -0.92 14.98
CA ASP A 33 6.29 -1.36 14.20
C ASP A 33 6.00 -1.15 12.71
N PRO A 34 6.93 -0.57 11.92
CA PRO A 34 6.73 -0.43 10.48
C PRO A 34 6.41 -1.75 9.77
N GLY A 35 6.93 -2.86 10.26
CA GLY A 35 6.64 -4.19 9.72
C GLY A 35 5.19 -4.64 9.89
N ASP A 36 4.43 -3.97 10.76
CA ASP A 36 3.01 -4.23 10.95
C ASP A 36 2.13 -3.50 9.92
N CYS A 37 2.73 -2.69 9.06
CA CYS A 37 2.02 -1.89 8.06
C CYS A 37 2.30 -2.38 6.65
N ALA A 38 1.26 -2.45 5.84
CA ALA A 38 1.37 -2.80 4.42
C ALA A 38 0.59 -1.82 3.55
N VAL A 39 1.16 -1.48 2.41
CA VAL A 39 0.47 -0.71 1.37
C VAL A 39 0.26 -1.63 0.18
N LEU A 40 -0.99 -1.84 -0.19
CA LEU A 40 -1.37 -2.72 -1.28
C LEU A 40 -1.82 -1.91 -2.49
N THR A 41 -1.36 -2.33 -3.67
CA THR A 41 -1.69 -1.70 -4.95
C THR A 41 -2.30 -2.73 -5.89
N ARG A 42 -3.04 -2.24 -6.89
CA ARG A 42 -3.58 -3.12 -7.93
C ARG A 42 -2.53 -3.48 -8.96
N ILE A 43 -1.65 -2.52 -9.31
CA ILE A 43 -0.58 -2.72 -10.29
C ILE A 43 0.75 -2.19 -9.76
N ASN A 44 1.84 -2.71 -10.31
CA ASN A 44 3.19 -2.32 -9.89
C ASN A 44 3.49 -0.84 -10.16
N ALA A 45 2.90 -0.28 -11.21
CA ALA A 45 3.15 1.12 -11.59
C ALA A 45 2.77 2.14 -10.51
N GLN A 46 1.91 1.75 -9.56
CA GLN A 46 1.52 2.62 -8.45
C GLN A 46 2.59 2.72 -7.35
N GLN A 47 3.53 1.79 -7.32
CA GLN A 47 4.45 1.63 -6.19
C GLN A 47 5.56 2.68 -6.09
N PRO A 48 6.16 3.17 -7.18
CA PRO A 48 7.25 4.14 -7.06
C PRO A 48 6.89 5.40 -6.26
N ALA A 49 5.71 5.95 -6.48
CA ALA A 49 5.26 7.14 -5.75
C ALA A 49 5.11 6.86 -4.24
N ILE A 50 4.61 5.67 -3.90
CA ILE A 50 4.46 5.23 -2.51
C ILE A 50 5.82 5.06 -1.85
N CYS A 51 6.75 4.40 -2.54
CA CYS A 51 8.12 4.20 -2.04
C CYS A 51 8.82 5.52 -1.80
N THR A 52 8.67 6.48 -2.73
CA THR A 52 9.24 7.82 -2.59
C THR A 52 8.66 8.53 -1.36
N ALA A 53 7.34 8.44 -1.16
CA ALA A 53 6.68 9.08 -0.03
C ALA A 53 7.10 8.44 1.31
N LEU A 54 7.22 7.13 1.36
CA LEU A 54 7.70 6.43 2.57
C LEU A 54 9.13 6.86 2.92
N ARG A 55 9.98 6.95 1.92
CA ARG A 55 11.35 7.40 2.10
C ARG A 55 11.41 8.82 2.63
N ALA A 56 10.55 9.71 2.12
CA ALA A 56 10.48 11.09 2.58
C ALA A 56 10.09 11.19 4.07
N GLU A 57 9.33 10.23 4.57
CA GLU A 57 8.97 10.14 5.97
C GLU A 57 10.02 9.43 6.83
N GLY A 58 11.16 9.04 6.25
CA GLY A 58 12.20 8.32 6.95
C GLY A 58 11.87 6.85 7.23
N LEU A 59 10.86 6.32 6.55
CA LEU A 59 10.41 4.95 6.75
C LEU A 59 11.12 4.02 5.77
N ARG A 60 11.57 2.90 6.28
CA ARG A 60 12.07 1.81 5.45
C ARG A 60 10.89 1.05 4.88
N TYR A 61 11.07 0.52 3.68
CA TYR A 61 10.08 -0.34 3.06
C TYR A 61 10.77 -1.50 2.35
N ARG A 62 10.00 -2.54 2.12
CA ARG A 62 10.42 -3.64 1.25
C ARG A 62 9.26 -3.96 0.32
N VAL A 63 9.60 -4.32 -0.92
CA VAL A 63 8.61 -4.59 -1.95
C VAL A 63 8.49 -6.10 -2.15
N ARG A 64 7.26 -6.60 -2.03
CA ARG A 64 6.95 -7.99 -2.31
C ARG A 64 6.73 -8.17 -3.81
N ARG A 65 7.50 -9.06 -4.40
CA ARG A 65 7.37 -9.46 -5.81
C ARG A 65 7.03 -10.94 -5.88
N ASP A 66 6.53 -11.39 -7.02
CA ASP A 66 6.29 -12.83 -7.25
C ASP A 66 7.59 -13.64 -7.14
N SER A 67 8.71 -13.02 -7.44
CA SER A 67 10.05 -13.61 -7.32
C SER A 67 10.66 -13.50 -5.92
N GLY A 68 9.94 -12.91 -4.95
CA GLY A 68 10.44 -12.71 -3.59
C GLY A 68 10.45 -11.26 -3.14
N TRP A 69 11.30 -10.94 -2.17
CA TRP A 69 11.35 -9.60 -1.57
C TRP A 69 12.44 -8.74 -2.18
N GLN A 70 12.13 -7.44 -2.37
CA GLN A 70 13.12 -6.42 -2.70
C GLN A 70 13.12 -5.40 -1.57
N ASN A 71 14.26 -5.22 -0.93
CA ASN A 71 14.43 -4.21 0.12
C ASN A 71 14.50 -2.82 -0.50
N SER A 72 14.22 -1.81 0.31
CA SER A 72 14.29 -0.43 -0.14
C SER A 72 15.66 -0.16 -0.79
N ALA A 73 15.63 0.38 -2.00
CA ALA A 73 16.83 0.69 -2.77
C ALA A 73 17.52 1.96 -2.25
N LEU A 74 17.56 2.13 -0.95
CA LEU A 74 18.44 3.13 -0.36
C LEU A 74 19.84 2.56 -0.43
N ALA A 75 20.72 3.36 -1.00
CA ALA A 75 22.12 3.14 -1.22
C ALA A 75 22.82 2.24 -0.18
N ASP A 76 24.05 1.92 -0.39
CA ASP A 76 24.90 1.06 0.43
C ASP A 76 24.70 1.19 1.95
N ASP A 77 24.30 2.35 2.44
CA ASP A 77 23.95 2.60 3.84
C ASP A 77 22.78 1.76 4.34
N ALA A 78 21.82 1.46 3.47
CA ALA A 78 20.65 0.69 3.88
C ALA A 78 20.99 -0.79 4.08
N GLN A 79 21.90 -1.33 3.26
CA GLN A 79 22.37 -2.69 3.43
C GLN A 79 23.19 -2.84 4.70
N SER A 80 24.03 -1.85 4.99
CA SER A 80 24.80 -1.81 6.25
C SER A 80 23.89 -1.74 7.47
N ARG A 81 22.81 -0.96 7.38
CA ARG A 81 21.81 -0.87 8.45
C ARG A 81 21.03 -2.18 8.62
N LEU A 82 20.68 -2.84 7.51
CA LEU A 82 20.01 -4.14 7.57
C LEU A 82 20.90 -5.18 8.21
N ALA A 83 22.17 -5.22 7.83
CA ALA A 83 23.16 -6.11 8.44
C ALA A 83 23.29 -5.85 9.95
N LEU A 84 23.26 -4.59 10.36
CA LEU A 84 23.33 -4.21 11.76
C LEU A 84 22.07 -4.63 12.53
N LEU A 85 20.90 -4.50 11.93
CA LEU A 85 19.64 -4.92 12.52
C LEU A 85 19.56 -6.43 12.65
N GLU A 86 20.00 -7.15 11.64
CA GLU A 86 20.10 -8.62 11.68
C GLU A 86 21.06 -9.09 12.76
N ALA A 87 22.21 -8.43 12.87
CA ALA A 87 23.20 -8.72 13.93
C ALA A 87 22.64 -8.47 15.33
N LYS A 88 21.66 -7.57 15.47
CA LYS A 88 20.97 -7.29 16.73
C LYS A 88 19.75 -8.20 16.96
N GLY A 89 19.52 -9.18 16.08
CA GLY A 89 18.37 -10.07 16.18
C GLY A 89 17.06 -9.47 15.70
N LEU A 90 17.12 -8.33 15.00
CA LEU A 90 15.94 -7.69 14.43
C LEU A 90 15.85 -8.05 12.93
N SER A 91 14.69 -8.55 12.51
CA SER A 91 14.49 -8.90 11.10
C SER A 91 14.22 -7.66 10.26
N ALA A 92 14.60 -7.70 8.97
CA ALA A 92 14.25 -6.63 8.03
C ALA A 92 12.73 -6.44 7.92
N ALA A 93 11.96 -7.50 8.07
CA ALA A 93 10.50 -7.47 8.05
C ALA A 93 9.93 -6.62 9.19
N ALA A 94 10.49 -6.76 10.40
CA ALA A 94 10.01 -6.06 11.60
C ALA A 94 10.32 -4.57 11.61
N SER A 95 11.12 -4.07 10.64
CA SER A 95 11.50 -2.66 10.58
C SER A 95 11.13 -1.99 9.26
N SER A 96 10.42 -2.69 8.39
CA SER A 96 10.10 -2.19 7.05
C SER A 96 8.62 -2.30 6.74
N VAL A 97 8.06 -1.23 6.20
CA VAL A 97 6.70 -1.25 5.65
C VAL A 97 6.70 -2.17 4.42
N THR A 98 5.70 -3.02 4.32
CA THR A 98 5.54 -3.86 3.13
C THR A 98 4.79 -3.08 2.05
N VAL A 99 5.34 -3.07 0.83
CA VAL A 99 4.67 -2.56 -0.36
C VAL A 99 4.47 -3.74 -1.30
N SER A 100 3.24 -3.98 -1.73
CA SER A 100 2.91 -5.18 -2.50
C SER A 100 1.70 -4.93 -3.39
N THR A 101 1.61 -5.65 -4.50
CA THR A 101 0.32 -5.76 -5.18
C THR A 101 -0.59 -6.65 -4.32
N ILE A 102 -1.90 -6.51 -4.52
CA ILE A 102 -2.86 -7.38 -3.82
C ILE A 102 -2.56 -8.84 -4.13
N HIS A 103 -2.27 -9.18 -5.39
CA HIS A 103 -1.92 -10.55 -5.79
C HIS A 103 -0.71 -11.10 -5.03
N ALA A 104 0.36 -10.33 -4.97
CA ALA A 104 1.60 -10.76 -4.32
C ALA A 104 1.47 -10.84 -2.79
N SER A 105 0.45 -10.19 -2.21
CA SER A 105 0.22 -10.22 -0.77
C SER A 105 -0.51 -11.48 -0.29
N LYS A 106 -0.93 -12.33 -1.18
CA LYS A 106 -1.69 -13.53 -0.86
C LYS A 106 -0.91 -14.40 0.13
N GLY A 107 -1.57 -14.83 1.20
CA GLY A 107 -0.94 -15.59 2.26
C GLY A 107 -0.28 -14.77 3.35
N LEU A 108 -0.19 -13.45 3.18
CA LEU A 108 0.36 -12.55 4.20
C LEU A 108 -0.77 -11.90 4.99
N GLU A 109 -0.45 -11.47 6.21
CA GLU A 109 -1.39 -10.75 7.06
C GLU A 109 -0.64 -9.63 7.78
N PHE A 110 -1.32 -8.52 8.03
CA PHE A 110 -0.73 -7.35 8.67
C PHE A 110 -1.75 -6.71 9.62
N PRO A 111 -1.31 -6.24 10.80
CA PRO A 111 -2.20 -5.45 11.65
C PRO A 111 -2.84 -4.26 10.93
N TYR A 112 -2.08 -3.54 10.10
CA TYR A 112 -2.57 -2.34 9.42
C TYR A 112 -2.32 -2.43 7.92
N VAL A 113 -3.39 -2.32 7.13
CA VAL A 113 -3.34 -2.40 5.66
C VAL A 113 -3.92 -1.13 5.06
N PHE A 114 -3.22 -0.60 4.06
CA PHE A 114 -3.62 0.57 3.28
C PHE A 114 -3.76 0.12 1.83
N ILE A 115 -4.98 0.16 1.30
CA ILE A 115 -5.22 -0.17 -0.12
C ILE A 115 -5.39 1.16 -0.85
N VAL A 116 -4.48 1.46 -1.77
CA VAL A 116 -4.47 2.71 -2.51
C VAL A 116 -5.02 2.50 -3.93
N GLY A 117 -5.46 3.60 -4.54
CA GLY A 117 -5.99 3.55 -5.90
C GLY A 117 -7.36 2.90 -6.00
N CYS A 118 -8.19 3.04 -4.97
CA CYS A 118 -9.55 2.49 -4.94
C CYS A 118 -10.49 3.35 -5.78
N SER A 119 -10.21 3.46 -7.07
CA SER A 119 -10.98 4.25 -8.03
C SER A 119 -11.34 3.41 -9.25
N GLU A 120 -12.42 3.83 -9.93
CA GLU A 120 -12.83 3.21 -11.20
C GLU A 120 -11.67 3.25 -12.19
N GLY A 121 -11.42 2.14 -12.86
CA GLY A 121 -10.28 2.00 -13.78
C GLY A 121 -9.06 1.34 -13.15
N LEU A 122 -8.91 1.40 -11.84
CA LEU A 122 -7.84 0.71 -11.10
C LEU A 122 -8.40 -0.46 -10.28
N ILE A 123 -9.40 -0.21 -9.46
CA ILE A 123 -10.12 -1.26 -8.71
C ILE A 123 -11.61 -1.00 -8.87
N PRO A 124 -12.31 -1.68 -9.78
CA PRO A 124 -11.82 -2.71 -10.70
C PRO A 124 -10.91 -2.15 -11.80
N TYR A 125 -10.00 -2.97 -12.27
CA TYR A 125 -9.02 -2.58 -13.29
C TYR A 125 -9.63 -2.70 -14.68
N GLY A 126 -9.58 -1.60 -15.44
CA GLY A 126 -10.10 -1.53 -16.80
C GLY A 126 -11.28 -0.57 -16.93
N ALA A 127 -11.40 0.05 -18.11
CA ALA A 127 -12.36 1.13 -18.34
C ALA A 127 -13.81 0.64 -18.49
N SER A 128 -14.03 -0.56 -18.99
CA SER A 128 -15.38 -1.08 -19.29
C SER A 128 -15.53 -2.51 -18.82
N ILE A 129 -15.14 -2.75 -17.58
CA ILE A 129 -15.15 -4.10 -17.02
C ILE A 129 -16.57 -4.52 -16.62
N ALA A 130 -16.91 -5.77 -16.91
CA ALA A 130 -18.21 -6.33 -16.57
C ALA A 130 -18.11 -7.87 -16.50
N GLY A 131 -19.18 -8.51 -16.06
CA GLY A 131 -19.30 -9.97 -16.03
C GLY A 131 -18.29 -10.64 -15.10
N GLU A 132 -17.75 -11.76 -15.56
CA GLU A 132 -16.84 -12.55 -14.75
C GLU A 132 -15.53 -11.83 -14.42
N ALA A 133 -15.03 -11.01 -15.34
CA ALA A 133 -13.83 -10.21 -15.09
C ALA A 133 -14.07 -9.23 -13.93
N LEU A 134 -15.27 -8.65 -13.84
CA LEU A 134 -15.64 -7.79 -12.73
C LEU A 134 -15.70 -8.57 -11.42
N GLU A 135 -16.25 -9.77 -11.44
CA GLU A 135 -16.33 -10.60 -10.24
C GLU A 135 -14.94 -11.05 -9.76
N GLU A 136 -14.01 -11.29 -10.67
CA GLU A 136 -12.63 -11.57 -10.30
C GLU A 136 -11.96 -10.38 -9.63
N GLU A 137 -12.21 -9.16 -10.11
CA GLU A 137 -11.72 -7.93 -9.48
C GLU A 137 -12.31 -7.76 -8.08
N ARG A 138 -13.59 -8.10 -7.90
CA ARG A 138 -14.23 -8.07 -6.59
C ARG A 138 -13.57 -9.06 -5.62
N ARG A 139 -13.28 -10.28 -6.09
CA ARG A 139 -12.58 -11.29 -5.28
C ARG A 139 -11.17 -10.83 -4.92
N LEU A 140 -10.48 -10.19 -5.87
CA LEU A 140 -9.15 -9.67 -5.64
C LEU A 140 -9.15 -8.59 -4.54
N LEU A 141 -10.09 -7.64 -4.61
CA LEU A 141 -10.21 -6.64 -3.55
C LEU A 141 -10.50 -7.31 -2.20
N TYR A 142 -11.35 -8.34 -2.19
CA TYR A 142 -11.64 -9.09 -0.97
C TYR A 142 -10.37 -9.72 -0.39
N VAL A 143 -9.49 -10.26 -1.24
CA VAL A 143 -8.18 -10.75 -0.80
C VAL A 143 -7.41 -9.64 -0.09
N GLY A 144 -7.35 -8.45 -0.66
CA GLY A 144 -6.67 -7.30 -0.04
C GLY A 144 -7.26 -6.93 1.31
N VAL A 145 -8.58 -6.86 1.38
CA VAL A 145 -9.31 -6.52 2.61
C VAL A 145 -9.02 -7.53 3.73
N THR A 146 -8.95 -8.81 3.37
CA THR A 146 -8.72 -9.86 4.37
C THR A 146 -7.25 -9.97 4.82
N ARG A 147 -6.33 -9.15 4.25
CA ARG A 147 -4.95 -9.05 4.78
C ARG A 147 -4.88 -8.23 6.06
N ALA A 148 -5.90 -7.43 6.36
CA ALA A 148 -5.92 -6.54 7.53
C ALA A 148 -6.47 -7.22 8.77
N GLU A 149 -5.73 -7.13 9.87
CA GLU A 149 -6.16 -7.68 11.17
C GLU A 149 -6.86 -6.63 12.04
N ASP A 150 -6.25 -5.46 12.21
CA ASP A 150 -6.73 -4.43 13.13
C ASP A 150 -7.27 -3.18 12.46
N GLY A 151 -6.65 -2.75 11.37
CA GLY A 151 -7.03 -1.55 10.65
C GLY A 151 -6.90 -1.70 9.15
N LEU A 152 -7.90 -1.22 8.44
CA LEU A 152 -7.93 -1.17 6.98
C LEU A 152 -8.25 0.25 6.56
N HIS A 153 -7.41 0.83 5.73
CA HIS A 153 -7.64 2.16 5.18
C HIS A 153 -7.60 2.08 3.66
N MET A 154 -8.68 2.53 3.03
CA MET A 154 -8.78 2.57 1.57
C MET A 154 -8.76 4.01 1.10
N SER A 155 -8.04 4.28 0.02
CA SER A 155 -7.90 5.64 -0.50
C SER A 155 -7.93 5.65 -2.01
N TYR A 156 -8.26 6.81 -2.57
CA TYR A 156 -8.15 7.05 -4.00
C TYR A 156 -7.80 8.52 -4.25
N ALA A 157 -7.31 8.80 -5.45
CA ALA A 157 -7.04 10.15 -5.92
C ALA A 157 -8.02 10.51 -7.03
N ARG A 158 -8.50 11.77 -7.03
CA ARG A 158 -9.45 12.25 -8.04
C ARG A 158 -8.80 12.50 -9.39
N ALA A 159 -7.50 12.75 -9.41
CA ALA A 159 -6.74 13.00 -10.63
C ALA A 159 -5.39 12.31 -10.57
N LYS A 160 -4.79 12.07 -11.73
CA LYS A 160 -3.47 11.47 -11.80
C LYS A 160 -2.40 12.42 -11.27
N ASP A 161 -2.43 13.66 -11.71
CA ASP A 161 -1.47 14.68 -11.32
C ASP A 161 -2.12 16.06 -11.26
N GLU A 162 -1.37 17.06 -10.79
CA GLU A 162 -1.88 18.40 -10.54
C GLU A 162 -2.41 19.12 -11.78
N GLY A 163 -1.87 18.83 -12.93
CA GLY A 163 -2.31 19.42 -14.20
C GLY A 163 -3.48 18.71 -14.85
N SER A 164 -3.89 17.58 -14.31
CA SER A 164 -4.96 16.76 -14.88
C SER A 164 -6.33 17.16 -14.34
N ARG A 165 -7.37 16.95 -15.14
CA ARG A 165 -8.74 17.15 -14.67
C ARG A 165 -9.11 16.06 -13.67
N PRO A 166 -9.84 16.42 -12.61
CA PRO A 166 -10.40 15.41 -11.69
C PRO A 166 -11.44 14.58 -12.44
N ASN A 167 -11.09 13.40 -12.89
CA ASN A 167 -11.95 12.53 -13.69
C ASN A 167 -12.07 11.12 -13.13
N ARG A 168 -11.46 10.86 -11.97
CA ARG A 168 -11.57 9.55 -11.34
C ARG A 168 -12.69 9.55 -10.31
N LEU A 169 -13.48 8.49 -10.35
CA LEU A 169 -14.56 8.24 -9.42
C LEU A 169 -14.11 7.18 -8.40
N PRO A 170 -14.65 7.22 -7.17
CA PRO A 170 -14.38 6.15 -6.23
C PRO A 170 -14.81 4.80 -6.79
N SER A 171 -14.10 3.76 -6.40
CA SER A 171 -14.43 2.40 -6.81
C SER A 171 -15.89 2.06 -6.48
N ARG A 172 -16.58 1.41 -7.42
CA ARG A 172 -17.94 0.90 -7.21
C ARG A 172 -18.02 -0.09 -6.05
N PHE A 173 -16.89 -0.69 -5.68
CA PHE A 173 -16.81 -1.66 -4.58
C PHE A 173 -16.82 -0.99 -3.20
N LEU A 174 -16.66 0.32 -3.14
CA LEU A 174 -16.69 1.07 -1.88
C LEU A 174 -18.11 1.51 -1.46
N SER A 175 -19.08 1.35 -2.32
CA SER A 175 -20.46 1.75 -2.03
C SER A 175 -21.26 0.60 -1.43
#